data_2bfecd212bd65184a6d9b63df34d1a98
#
_entry.id   2bfecd212bd65184a6d9b63df34d1a98
#
_cell.length_a   1.000
_cell.length_b   1.000
_cell.length_c   1.000
_cell.angle_alpha   90.00
_cell.angle_beta   90.00
_cell.angle_gamma   90.00
#
_symmetry.space_group_name_H-M   'P 1'
#
loop_
_entity.id
_entity.type
_entity.pdbx_description
1 polymer ?
#
loop_
_entity_poly.entity_id
_entity_poly.type
_entity_poly.pdbx_seq_one_letter_code
_entity_poly.pdbx_strand_id
1 'polypeptide(L)'
;MEEVKIIALKESVLENNDQDAQALRDELHRHGTCLLNLMSSPGSGKTTMLLALNKAFGGRLRWGVMEADIDSAVDARTMLEAGVPTVQLHTGGMCHLDADMTRQGIRALGMEDAELIVLENIGNLVCPAEFDTGAAINMTILSVPEGDDKPAKYPLMYETCDILVINKIDTLPIFDFDKARVERDARIRNPEVKIFYISAKTGEGVQELADALVRKVKEWNAA
;
A
#
# COMPACT_ATOMS: atom_id res chain seq x y z
N MET A 1 -27.60 -41.47 9.34
CA MET A 1 -26.36 -41.04 8.68
C MET A 1 -26.00 -39.69 9.29
N GLU A 2 -24.92 -39.62 10.02
CA GLU A 2 -24.42 -38.32 10.50
C GLU A 2 -23.90 -37.53 9.31
N GLU A 3 -24.41 -36.31 9.13
CA GLU A 3 -23.89 -35.40 8.11
C GLU A 3 -22.51 -34.90 8.52
N VAL A 4 -21.56 -34.94 7.60
CA VAL A 4 -20.22 -34.35 7.79
C VAL A 4 -20.36 -32.85 7.88
N LYS A 5 -20.03 -32.27 9.04
CA LYS A 5 -20.02 -30.82 9.24
C LYS A 5 -18.78 -30.22 8.60
N ILE A 6 -18.96 -29.49 7.50
CA ILE A 6 -17.91 -28.74 6.82
C ILE A 6 -17.84 -27.35 7.45
N ILE A 7 -16.66 -26.94 7.95
CA ILE A 7 -16.44 -25.62 8.52
C ILE A 7 -15.47 -24.90 7.57
N ALA A 8 -15.91 -23.79 7.00
CA ALA A 8 -15.09 -22.92 6.17
C ALA A 8 -14.24 -21.98 7.07
N LEU A 9 -13.13 -22.47 7.59
CA LEU A 9 -12.28 -21.72 8.52
C LEU A 9 -11.74 -20.41 7.90
N LYS A 10 -11.44 -20.40 6.61
CA LYS A 10 -10.96 -19.20 5.93
C LYS A 10 -11.99 -18.07 5.95
N GLU A 11 -13.28 -18.36 5.74
CA GLU A 11 -14.35 -17.35 5.75
C GLU A 11 -14.50 -16.70 7.12
N SER A 12 -14.49 -17.49 8.20
CA SER A 12 -14.63 -16.97 9.57
C SER A 12 -13.44 -16.09 9.99
N VAL A 13 -12.23 -16.38 9.53
CA VAL A 13 -11.03 -15.58 9.80
C VAL A 13 -11.11 -14.25 9.08
N LEU A 14 -11.53 -14.24 7.80
CA LEU A 14 -11.68 -13.02 7.03
C LEU A 14 -12.80 -12.12 7.59
N GLU A 15 -13.97 -12.67 7.93
CA GLU A 15 -15.07 -11.90 8.54
C GLU A 15 -14.68 -11.22 9.84
N ASN A 16 -13.92 -11.89 10.71
CA ASN A 16 -13.42 -11.29 11.95
C ASN A 16 -12.42 -10.17 11.66
N ASN A 17 -11.50 -10.40 10.70
CA ASN A 17 -10.55 -9.38 10.30
C ASN A 17 -11.24 -8.15 9.71
N ASP A 18 -12.29 -8.32 8.90
CA ASP A 18 -13.01 -7.20 8.27
C ASP A 18 -13.70 -6.32 9.32
N GLN A 19 -14.24 -6.91 10.39
CA GLN A 19 -14.80 -6.16 11.52
C GLN A 19 -13.71 -5.37 12.27
N ASP A 20 -12.56 -6.00 12.54
CA ASP A 20 -11.42 -5.37 13.19
C ASP A 20 -10.81 -4.27 12.32
N ALA A 21 -10.75 -4.47 11.01
CA ALA A 21 -10.28 -3.49 10.04
C ALA A 21 -11.19 -2.26 9.98
N GLN A 22 -12.52 -2.48 9.99
CA GLN A 22 -13.46 -1.37 10.03
C GLN A 22 -13.36 -0.60 11.35
N ALA A 23 -13.25 -1.29 12.47
CA ALA A 23 -13.06 -0.64 13.78
C ALA A 23 -11.76 0.18 13.84
N LEU A 24 -10.66 -0.34 13.25
CA LEU A 24 -9.40 0.38 13.14
C LEU A 24 -9.52 1.61 12.24
N ARG A 25 -10.20 1.49 11.10
CA ARG A 25 -10.43 2.60 10.16
C ARG A 25 -11.22 3.73 10.83
N ASP A 26 -12.27 3.39 11.58
CA ASP A 26 -13.09 4.36 12.34
C ASP A 26 -12.31 5.01 13.49
N GLU A 27 -11.40 4.26 14.15
CA GLU A 27 -10.51 4.79 15.17
C GLU A 27 -9.55 5.82 14.57
N LEU A 28 -8.87 5.48 13.48
CA LEU A 28 -7.92 6.35 12.79
C LEU A 28 -8.59 7.60 12.24
N HIS A 29 -9.80 7.47 11.68
CA HIS A 29 -10.56 8.60 11.18
C HIS A 29 -10.88 9.61 12.31
N ARG A 30 -11.31 9.13 13.48
CA ARG A 30 -11.55 9.99 14.64
C ARG A 30 -10.31 10.71 15.16
N HIS A 31 -9.13 10.14 14.94
CA HIS A 31 -7.84 10.75 15.29
C HIS A 31 -7.26 11.65 14.18
N GLY A 32 -7.94 11.76 13.04
CA GLY A 32 -7.44 12.53 11.90
C GLY A 32 -6.17 11.92 11.28
N THR A 33 -6.07 10.59 11.29
CA THR A 33 -4.95 9.84 10.71
C THR A 33 -5.44 9.04 9.50
N CYS A 34 -4.84 9.26 8.35
CA CYS A 34 -5.05 8.45 7.15
C CYS A 34 -4.05 7.29 7.12
N LEU A 35 -4.52 6.06 7.05
CA LEU A 35 -3.67 4.89 6.81
C LEU A 35 -3.68 4.56 5.32
N LEU A 36 -2.49 4.43 4.73
CA LEU A 36 -2.28 4.00 3.35
C LEU A 36 -1.59 2.64 3.35
N ASN A 37 -2.23 1.64 2.76
CA ASN A 37 -1.65 0.31 2.51
C ASN A 37 -0.93 0.32 1.15
N LEU A 38 0.38 0.18 1.15
CA LEU A 38 1.24 0.17 -0.03
C LEU A 38 1.60 -1.27 -0.41
N MET A 39 1.06 -1.73 -1.52
CA MET A 39 1.19 -3.10 -2.00
C MET A 39 1.98 -3.16 -3.31
N SER A 40 2.73 -4.23 -3.52
CA SER A 40 3.43 -4.49 -4.79
C SER A 40 4.12 -5.85 -4.80
N SER A 41 4.69 -6.23 -5.93
CA SER A 41 5.72 -7.28 -5.98
C SER A 41 7.07 -6.81 -5.39
N PRO A 42 7.94 -7.75 -5.00
CA PRO A 42 9.31 -7.44 -4.62
C PRO A 42 10.05 -6.70 -5.75
N GLY A 43 10.86 -5.71 -5.40
CA GLY A 43 11.68 -4.98 -6.37
C GLY A 43 10.92 -3.96 -7.25
N SER A 44 9.63 -3.70 -7.02
CA SER A 44 8.86 -2.67 -7.73
C SER A 44 9.34 -1.23 -7.46
N GLY A 45 10.08 -1.02 -6.35
CA GLY A 45 10.64 0.27 -5.95
C GLY A 45 9.84 1.02 -4.89
N LYS A 46 9.17 0.30 -3.97
CA LYS A 46 8.42 0.89 -2.84
C LYS A 46 9.24 1.88 -2.05
N THR A 47 10.34 1.45 -1.46
CA THR A 47 11.22 2.29 -0.62
C THR A 47 11.78 3.48 -1.39
N THR A 48 12.21 3.28 -2.66
CA THR A 48 12.67 4.39 -3.51
C THR A 48 11.57 5.41 -3.76
N MET A 49 10.34 4.95 -3.97
CA MET A 49 9.19 5.85 -4.15
C MET A 49 8.87 6.60 -2.86
N LEU A 50 8.88 5.95 -1.70
CA LEU A 50 8.64 6.61 -0.41
C LEU A 50 9.68 7.70 -0.13
N LEU A 51 10.96 7.45 -0.44
CA LEU A 51 12.02 8.46 -0.35
C LEU A 51 11.79 9.65 -1.29
N ALA A 52 11.32 9.38 -2.51
CA ALA A 52 10.99 10.44 -3.47
C ALA A 52 9.76 11.24 -3.01
N LEU A 53 8.73 10.56 -2.47
CA LEU A 53 7.56 11.21 -1.87
C LEU A 53 7.92 12.05 -0.64
N ASN A 54 8.84 11.60 0.22
CA ASN A 54 9.31 12.39 1.36
C ASN A 54 9.82 13.78 0.92
N LYS A 55 10.65 13.79 -0.12
CA LYS A 55 11.15 15.05 -0.71
C LYS A 55 10.01 15.88 -1.31
N ALA A 56 9.09 15.24 -2.05
CA ALA A 56 8.00 15.93 -2.71
C ALA A 56 6.92 16.43 -1.73
N PHE A 57 6.71 15.78 -0.59
CA PHE A 57 5.85 16.28 0.47
C PHE A 57 6.37 17.58 1.07
N GLY A 58 7.69 17.74 1.20
CA GLY A 58 8.29 19.01 1.62
C GLY A 58 7.76 19.52 2.98
N GLY A 59 7.45 18.64 3.91
CA GLY A 59 6.89 18.97 5.22
C GLY A 59 5.39 19.30 5.23
N ARG A 60 4.66 19.06 4.14
CA ARG A 60 3.21 19.31 4.03
C ARG A 60 2.34 18.33 4.83
N LEU A 61 2.90 17.18 5.23
CA LEU A 61 2.26 16.16 6.06
C LEU A 61 3.22 15.71 7.18
N ARG A 62 2.68 15.51 8.37
CA ARG A 62 3.33 14.71 9.41
C ARG A 62 3.02 13.25 9.11
N TRP A 63 4.04 12.49 8.75
CA TRP A 63 3.85 11.13 8.31
C TRP A 63 4.94 10.18 8.80
N GLY A 64 4.61 8.89 8.84
CA GLY A 64 5.53 7.82 9.21
C GLY A 64 5.27 6.56 8.42
N VAL A 65 6.17 5.58 8.54
CA VAL A 65 6.15 4.33 7.81
C VAL A 65 6.18 3.13 8.76
N MET A 66 5.33 2.18 8.52
CA MET A 66 5.44 0.81 9.04
C MET A 66 5.92 -0.06 7.89
N GLU A 67 7.12 -0.60 8.02
CA GLU A 67 7.71 -1.44 6.97
C GLU A 67 7.57 -2.90 7.38
N ALA A 68 6.87 -3.69 6.54
CA ALA A 68 6.64 -5.10 6.75
C ALA A 68 7.57 -5.94 5.88
N ASP A 69 8.44 -6.70 6.52
CA ASP A 69 9.31 -7.66 5.85
C ASP A 69 9.39 -8.97 6.65
N ILE A 70 9.83 -10.03 5.99
CA ILE A 70 9.96 -11.35 6.62
C ILE A 70 11.10 -11.32 7.65
N ASP A 71 12.25 -10.70 7.32
CA ASP A 71 13.46 -10.75 8.17
C ASP A 71 14.45 -9.57 7.95
N SER A 72 14.17 -8.60 7.08
CA SER A 72 15.10 -7.50 6.74
C SER A 72 14.69 -6.18 7.40
N ALA A 73 15.65 -5.41 7.87
CA ALA A 73 15.45 -4.05 8.39
C ALA A 73 16.20 -2.99 7.55
N VAL A 74 16.60 -3.33 6.33
CA VAL A 74 17.41 -2.44 5.47
C VAL A 74 16.59 -1.24 5.02
N ASP A 75 15.35 -1.48 4.58
CA ASP A 75 14.47 -0.44 4.07
C ASP A 75 14.00 0.50 5.20
N ALA A 76 13.66 -0.05 6.37
CA ALA A 76 13.33 0.77 7.54
C ALA A 76 14.48 1.71 7.97
N ARG A 77 15.73 1.23 7.95
CA ARG A 77 16.90 2.07 8.24
C ARG A 77 17.07 3.20 7.22
N THR A 78 16.89 2.89 5.96
CA THR A 78 16.97 3.86 4.87
C THR A 78 15.94 4.99 5.03
N MET A 79 14.72 4.65 5.46
CA MET A 79 13.66 5.64 5.75
C MET A 79 14.00 6.50 6.98
N LEU A 80 14.51 5.88 8.06
CA LEU A 80 14.95 6.62 9.26
C LEU A 80 16.11 7.58 8.94
N GLU A 81 17.08 7.17 8.14
CA GLU A 81 18.19 8.03 7.69
C GLU A 81 17.70 9.21 6.84
N ALA A 82 16.58 9.05 6.13
CA ALA A 82 15.91 10.13 5.41
C ALA A 82 15.03 11.03 6.29
N GLY A 83 15.03 10.81 7.62
CA GLY A 83 14.29 11.61 8.59
C GLY A 83 12.79 11.27 8.68
N VAL A 84 12.38 10.11 8.19
CA VAL A 84 10.98 9.62 8.29
C VAL A 84 10.88 8.67 9.48
N PRO A 85 10.02 8.95 10.49
CA PRO A 85 9.74 8.01 11.56
C PRO A 85 9.29 6.67 10.99
N THR A 86 9.94 5.60 11.39
CA THR A 86 9.70 4.27 10.78
C THR A 86 9.83 3.17 11.85
N VAL A 87 8.94 2.19 11.76
CA VAL A 87 9.00 0.96 12.54
C VAL A 87 9.06 -0.24 11.62
N GLN A 88 9.86 -1.24 11.98
CA GLN A 88 9.93 -2.52 11.28
C GLN A 88 8.97 -3.51 11.90
N LEU A 89 8.14 -4.14 11.07
CA LEU A 89 7.23 -5.22 11.46
C LEU A 89 7.76 -6.56 10.93
N HIS A 90 8.16 -7.44 11.84
CA HIS A 90 8.52 -8.81 11.48
C HIS A 90 7.30 -9.71 11.52
N THR A 91 6.93 -10.26 10.38
CA THR A 91 5.70 -11.07 10.26
C THR A 91 5.88 -12.53 10.67
N GLY A 92 7.11 -12.95 11.01
CA GLY A 92 7.37 -14.33 11.43
C GLY A 92 7.11 -15.38 10.33
N GLY A 93 7.21 -14.97 9.06
CA GLY A 93 7.00 -15.83 7.90
C GLY A 93 5.59 -15.77 7.30
N MET A 94 4.69 -14.93 7.83
CA MET A 94 3.41 -14.65 7.18
C MET A 94 3.61 -13.74 5.96
N CYS A 95 2.80 -13.96 4.92
CA CYS A 95 2.90 -13.26 3.63
C CYS A 95 1.94 -12.06 3.51
N HIS A 96 1.28 -11.65 4.61
CA HIS A 96 0.32 -10.55 4.70
C HIS A 96 0.32 -9.95 6.10
N LEU A 97 -0.29 -8.78 6.25
CA LEU A 97 -0.70 -8.23 7.53
C LEU A 97 -2.22 -8.14 7.58
N ASP A 98 -2.77 -8.35 8.77
CA ASP A 98 -4.16 -8.13 9.10
C ASP A 98 -4.36 -6.81 9.89
N ALA A 99 -5.59 -6.54 10.31
CA ALA A 99 -5.94 -5.33 11.05
C ALA A 99 -5.30 -5.26 12.45
N ASP A 100 -5.19 -6.40 13.14
CA ASP A 100 -4.58 -6.42 14.48
C ASP A 100 -3.07 -6.19 14.42
N MET A 101 -2.37 -6.82 13.49
CA MET A 101 -0.95 -6.56 13.22
C MET A 101 -0.69 -5.10 12.84
N THR A 102 -1.57 -4.54 12.00
CA THR A 102 -1.52 -3.13 11.62
C THR A 102 -1.68 -2.22 12.83
N ARG A 103 -2.64 -2.49 13.72
CA ARG A 103 -2.85 -1.77 14.97
C ARG A 103 -1.63 -1.82 15.89
N GLN A 104 -1.01 -3.00 16.01
CA GLN A 104 0.23 -3.16 16.78
C GLN A 104 1.37 -2.31 16.20
N GLY A 105 1.51 -2.27 14.88
CA GLY A 105 2.48 -1.44 14.17
C GLY A 105 2.27 0.06 14.41
N ILE A 106 1.04 0.55 14.35
CA ILE A 106 0.69 1.94 14.63
C ILE A 106 1.09 2.32 16.06
N ARG A 107 0.77 1.48 17.04
CA ARG A 107 1.18 1.71 18.43
C ARG A 107 2.69 1.73 18.62
N ALA A 108 3.40 0.84 17.93
CA ALA A 108 4.87 0.79 17.98
C ALA A 108 5.52 1.99 17.30
N LEU A 109 4.92 2.56 16.26
CA LEU A 109 5.37 3.78 15.59
C LEU A 109 5.28 5.00 16.53
N GLY A 110 4.25 5.04 17.40
CA GLY A 110 4.13 6.05 18.46
C GLY A 110 3.90 7.48 17.96
N MET A 111 3.31 7.66 16.79
CA MET A 111 3.00 8.96 16.18
C MET A 111 1.51 9.29 16.35
N GLU A 112 1.10 9.77 17.51
CA GLU A 112 -0.30 10.09 17.82
C GLU A 112 -0.86 11.26 16.99
N ASP A 113 0.00 12.11 16.43
CA ASP A 113 -0.36 13.28 15.62
C ASP A 113 -0.05 13.11 14.13
N ALA A 114 0.19 11.87 13.66
CA ALA A 114 0.43 11.60 12.25
C ALA A 114 -0.83 11.89 11.41
N GLU A 115 -0.66 12.67 10.34
CA GLU A 115 -1.71 12.88 9.34
C GLU A 115 -1.79 11.73 8.35
N LEU A 116 -0.63 11.07 8.10
CA LEU A 116 -0.52 9.91 7.21
C LEU A 116 0.39 8.85 7.84
N ILE A 117 -0.07 7.63 7.89
CA ILE A 117 0.77 6.46 8.16
C ILE A 117 0.75 5.59 6.90
N VAL A 118 1.93 5.21 6.42
CA VAL A 118 2.08 4.27 5.30
C VAL A 118 2.46 2.91 5.87
N LEU A 119 1.64 1.91 5.58
CA LEU A 119 2.00 0.51 5.74
C LEU A 119 2.65 0.04 4.44
N GLU A 120 3.98 -0.07 4.40
CA GLU A 120 4.68 -0.77 3.32
C GLU A 120 4.50 -2.26 3.52
N ASN A 121 3.55 -2.84 2.79
CA ASN A 121 3.17 -4.25 2.93
C ASN A 121 4.22 -5.17 2.29
N ILE A 122 4.19 -6.45 2.67
CA ILE A 122 5.10 -7.47 2.14
C ILE A 122 5.00 -7.51 0.61
N GLY A 123 6.13 -7.69 -0.06
CA GLY A 123 6.21 -7.81 -1.51
C GLY A 123 5.51 -9.09 -2.02
N ASN A 124 4.19 -8.99 -2.25
CA ASN A 124 3.34 -10.07 -2.72
C ASN A 124 2.11 -9.47 -3.42
N LEU A 125 1.64 -10.10 -4.52
CA LEU A 125 0.47 -9.62 -5.28
C LEU A 125 -0.82 -10.41 -4.98
N VAL A 126 -0.81 -11.35 -4.05
CA VAL A 126 -1.97 -12.21 -3.71
C VAL A 126 -2.42 -11.96 -2.29
N CYS A 127 -1.64 -12.41 -1.31
CA CYS A 127 -2.05 -12.40 0.10
C CYS A 127 -2.40 -10.99 0.65
N PRO A 128 -1.64 -9.91 0.38
CA PRO A 128 -1.98 -8.58 0.88
C PRO A 128 -3.29 -8.02 0.37
N ALA A 129 -3.82 -8.55 -0.73
CA ALA A 129 -5.12 -8.13 -1.26
C ALA A 129 -6.31 -8.87 -0.64
N GLU A 130 -6.06 -10.00 0.04
CA GLU A 130 -7.10 -10.82 0.68
C GLU A 130 -7.47 -10.31 2.08
N PHE A 131 -6.57 -9.57 2.76
CA PHE A 131 -6.75 -9.12 4.13
C PHE A 131 -6.88 -7.60 4.19
N ASP A 132 -8.00 -7.12 4.71
CA ASP A 132 -8.19 -5.71 4.99
C ASP A 132 -7.32 -5.30 6.20
N THR A 133 -6.45 -4.33 6.00
CA THR A 133 -5.53 -3.81 7.02
C THR A 133 -6.13 -2.65 7.83
N GLY A 134 -7.37 -2.25 7.55
CA GLY A 134 -7.98 -1.03 8.09
C GLY A 134 -7.54 0.25 7.38
N ALA A 135 -6.87 0.14 6.22
CA ALA A 135 -6.44 1.29 5.46
C ALA A 135 -7.61 2.07 4.84
N ALA A 136 -7.45 3.41 4.78
CA ALA A 136 -8.34 4.31 4.08
C ALA A 136 -7.99 4.42 2.59
N ILE A 137 -6.75 4.10 2.22
CA ILE A 137 -6.25 4.15 0.85
C ILE A 137 -5.45 2.88 0.57
N ASN A 138 -5.81 2.15 -0.48
CA ASN A 138 -5.01 1.06 -1.02
C ASN A 138 -4.25 1.54 -2.25
N MET A 139 -2.93 1.50 -2.21
CA MET A 139 -2.06 1.90 -3.31
C MET A 139 -1.21 0.73 -3.78
N THR A 140 -1.27 0.43 -5.07
CA THR A 140 -0.48 -0.64 -5.68
C THR A 140 0.58 -0.07 -6.59
N ILE A 141 1.83 -0.56 -6.49
CA ILE A 141 2.89 -0.25 -7.44
C ILE A 141 3.08 -1.40 -8.41
N LEU A 142 3.09 -1.06 -9.69
CA LEU A 142 3.55 -1.91 -10.79
C LEU A 142 4.72 -1.23 -11.46
N SER A 143 5.88 -1.88 -11.55
CA SER A 143 7.01 -1.33 -12.30
C SER A 143 7.01 -1.80 -13.76
N VAL A 144 7.46 -0.94 -14.68
CA VAL A 144 7.55 -1.26 -16.11
C VAL A 144 8.26 -2.59 -16.38
N PRO A 145 9.40 -2.94 -15.73
CA PRO A 145 10.07 -4.21 -15.96
C PRO A 145 9.26 -5.46 -15.57
N GLU A 146 8.21 -5.32 -14.75
CA GLU A 146 7.36 -6.45 -14.35
C GLU A 146 6.38 -6.87 -15.45
N GLY A 147 6.17 -6.01 -16.46
CA GLY A 147 5.25 -6.24 -17.58
C GLY A 147 3.82 -5.76 -17.32
N ASP A 148 3.07 -5.63 -18.41
CA ASP A 148 1.76 -4.99 -18.47
C ASP A 148 0.57 -5.94 -18.20
N ASP A 149 0.83 -7.20 -17.91
CA ASP A 149 -0.18 -8.24 -17.74
C ASP A 149 -0.66 -8.46 -16.29
N LYS A 150 -0.08 -7.73 -15.33
CA LYS A 150 -0.36 -7.92 -13.90
C LYS A 150 -1.82 -7.65 -13.51
N PRO A 151 -2.53 -6.62 -14.03
CA PRO A 151 -3.93 -6.41 -13.70
C PRO A 151 -4.84 -7.57 -14.14
N ALA A 152 -4.48 -8.25 -15.23
CA ALA A 152 -5.21 -9.43 -15.68
C ALA A 152 -4.88 -10.69 -14.86
N LYS A 153 -3.62 -10.83 -14.41
CA LYS A 153 -3.13 -12.01 -13.67
C LYS A 153 -3.50 -12.01 -12.18
N TYR A 154 -3.59 -10.83 -11.57
CA TYR A 154 -3.84 -10.65 -10.14
C TYR A 154 -5.07 -9.77 -9.88
N PRO A 155 -6.27 -10.20 -10.31
CA PRO A 155 -7.46 -9.35 -10.34
C PRO A 155 -7.80 -8.71 -9.00
N LEU A 156 -7.73 -9.45 -7.89
CA LEU A 156 -8.11 -8.97 -6.57
C LEU A 156 -7.24 -7.78 -6.12
N MET A 157 -5.94 -7.81 -6.38
CA MET A 157 -5.01 -6.71 -6.08
C MET A 157 -5.44 -5.39 -6.73
N TYR A 158 -5.99 -5.45 -7.94
CA TYR A 158 -6.42 -4.27 -8.70
C TYR A 158 -7.89 -3.92 -8.47
N GLU A 159 -8.72 -4.85 -8.00
CA GLU A 159 -10.10 -4.58 -7.54
C GLU A 159 -10.11 -3.73 -6.27
N THR A 160 -9.20 -3.99 -5.35
CA THR A 160 -9.08 -3.27 -4.08
C THR A 160 -8.24 -1.99 -4.17
N CYS A 161 -7.60 -1.72 -5.32
CA CYS A 161 -6.62 -0.65 -5.51
C CYS A 161 -7.30 0.70 -5.81
N ASP A 162 -7.16 1.69 -4.93
CA ASP A 162 -7.62 3.07 -5.18
C ASP A 162 -6.66 3.85 -6.08
N ILE A 163 -5.36 3.59 -5.92
CA ILE A 163 -4.28 4.28 -6.65
C ILE A 163 -3.32 3.26 -7.21
N LEU A 164 -3.21 3.20 -8.53
CA LEU A 164 -2.20 2.42 -9.24
C LEU A 164 -1.04 3.33 -9.66
N VAL A 165 0.16 2.98 -9.20
CA VAL A 165 1.39 3.69 -9.57
C VAL A 165 2.19 2.82 -10.54
N ILE A 166 2.35 3.28 -11.78
CA ILE A 166 3.25 2.67 -12.75
C ILE A 166 4.63 3.31 -12.56
N ASN A 167 5.53 2.58 -11.91
CA ASN A 167 6.86 3.07 -11.57
C ASN A 167 7.92 2.65 -12.61
N LYS A 168 9.10 3.27 -12.53
CA LYS A 168 10.25 3.05 -13.40
C LYS A 168 9.95 3.37 -14.88
N ILE A 169 9.17 4.43 -15.14
CA ILE A 169 8.85 4.85 -16.53
C ILE A 169 10.09 5.26 -17.32
N ASP A 170 11.20 5.59 -16.64
CA ASP A 170 12.51 5.80 -17.26
C ASP A 170 13.04 4.57 -18.00
N THR A 171 12.47 3.39 -17.77
CA THR A 171 12.82 2.13 -18.43
C THR A 171 11.92 1.80 -19.63
N LEU A 172 10.87 2.58 -19.91
CA LEU A 172 9.97 2.35 -21.05
C LEU A 172 10.68 2.19 -22.41
N PRO A 173 11.78 2.91 -22.71
CA PRO A 173 12.50 2.70 -23.97
C PRO A 173 13.16 1.33 -24.11
N ILE A 174 13.30 0.57 -23.01
CA ILE A 174 14.03 -0.72 -22.96
C ILE A 174 13.05 -1.89 -22.91
N PHE A 175 11.88 -1.72 -22.26
CA PHE A 175 10.92 -2.78 -22.05
C PHE A 175 9.69 -2.58 -22.94
N ASP A 176 9.18 -3.68 -23.49
CA ASP A 176 7.88 -3.69 -24.15
C ASP A 176 6.79 -3.62 -23.08
N PHE A 177 6.09 -2.47 -23.03
CA PHE A 177 5.08 -2.18 -22.03
C PHE A 177 3.93 -1.38 -22.65
N ASP A 178 2.78 -2.01 -22.78
CA ASP A 178 1.56 -1.40 -23.31
C ASP A 178 0.76 -0.67 -22.21
N LYS A 179 0.94 0.64 -22.14
CA LYS A 179 0.21 1.51 -21.18
C LYS A 179 -1.31 1.39 -21.35
N ALA A 180 -1.80 1.36 -22.59
CA ALA A 180 -3.24 1.29 -22.85
C ALA A 180 -3.84 -0.03 -22.36
N ARG A 181 -3.10 -1.12 -22.48
CA ARG A 181 -3.49 -2.42 -21.93
C ARG A 181 -3.60 -2.39 -20.41
N VAL A 182 -2.57 -1.89 -19.72
CA VAL A 182 -2.57 -1.78 -18.25
C VAL A 182 -3.74 -0.94 -17.76
N GLU A 183 -3.95 0.24 -18.36
CA GLU A 183 -5.05 1.11 -17.97
C GLU A 183 -6.42 0.47 -18.18
N ARG A 184 -6.63 -0.15 -19.33
CA ARG A 184 -7.87 -0.84 -19.64
C ARG A 184 -8.12 -1.98 -18.65
N ASP A 185 -7.11 -2.85 -18.44
CA ASP A 185 -7.25 -4.04 -17.61
C ASP A 185 -7.42 -3.66 -16.12
N ALA A 186 -6.73 -2.60 -15.63
CA ALA A 186 -6.94 -2.06 -14.29
C ALA A 186 -8.34 -1.46 -14.11
N ARG A 187 -8.86 -0.69 -15.10
CA ARG A 187 -10.20 -0.09 -15.02
C ARG A 187 -11.33 -1.11 -15.17
N ILE A 188 -11.09 -2.26 -15.80
CA ILE A 188 -12.02 -3.39 -15.78
C ILE A 188 -12.17 -3.92 -14.34
N ARG A 189 -11.11 -3.88 -13.53
CA ARG A 189 -11.14 -4.34 -12.13
C ARG A 189 -11.71 -3.28 -11.20
N ASN A 190 -11.23 -2.05 -11.31
CA ASN A 190 -11.75 -0.91 -10.57
C ASN A 190 -11.91 0.30 -11.52
N PRO A 191 -13.14 0.65 -11.93
CA PRO A 191 -13.38 1.80 -12.82
C PRO A 191 -12.91 3.14 -12.24
N GLU A 192 -12.86 3.27 -10.91
CA GLU A 192 -12.52 4.50 -10.19
C GLU A 192 -11.01 4.63 -9.90
N VAL A 193 -10.21 3.62 -10.27
CA VAL A 193 -8.76 3.62 -9.98
C VAL A 193 -8.07 4.85 -10.58
N LYS A 194 -7.29 5.54 -9.77
CA LYS A 194 -6.44 6.65 -10.22
C LYS A 194 -5.06 6.10 -10.58
N ILE A 195 -4.61 6.40 -11.81
CA ILE A 195 -3.35 5.85 -12.34
C ILE A 195 -2.33 6.97 -12.47
N PHE A 196 -1.13 6.76 -11.91
CA PHE A 196 0.00 7.66 -11.98
C PHE A 196 1.20 6.96 -12.63
N TYR A 197 1.88 7.66 -13.50
CA TYR A 197 3.12 7.21 -14.14
C TYR A 197 4.28 7.97 -13.55
N ILE A 198 5.23 7.26 -12.92
CA ILE A 198 6.35 7.89 -12.23
C ILE A 198 7.68 7.21 -12.53
N SER A 199 8.75 7.94 -12.37
CA SER A 199 10.07 7.38 -12.09
C SER A 199 10.53 7.87 -10.71
N ALA A 200 10.47 7.00 -9.73
CA ALA A 200 10.98 7.32 -8.39
C ALA A 200 12.48 7.66 -8.40
N LYS A 201 13.23 7.17 -9.40
CA LYS A 201 14.66 7.41 -9.61
C LYS A 201 14.93 8.82 -10.13
N THR A 202 14.18 9.29 -11.13
CA THR A 202 14.39 10.59 -11.76
C THR A 202 13.56 11.71 -11.16
N GLY A 203 12.50 11.37 -10.44
CA GLY A 203 11.52 12.31 -9.88
C GLY A 203 10.36 12.63 -10.83
N GLU A 204 10.37 12.14 -12.06
CA GLU A 204 9.29 12.36 -13.02
C GLU A 204 7.96 11.83 -12.48
N GLY A 205 6.88 12.64 -12.55
CA GLY A 205 5.54 12.29 -12.06
C GLY A 205 5.37 12.24 -10.54
N VAL A 206 6.46 12.25 -9.75
CA VAL A 206 6.40 12.10 -8.29
C VAL A 206 5.68 13.26 -7.62
N GLN A 207 5.86 14.49 -8.10
CA GLN A 207 5.19 15.66 -7.53
C GLN A 207 3.66 15.58 -7.69
N GLU A 208 3.19 15.13 -8.85
CA GLU A 208 1.76 14.95 -9.11
C GLU A 208 1.13 13.91 -8.19
N LEU A 209 1.81 12.77 -8.01
CA LEU A 209 1.41 11.74 -7.05
C LEU A 209 1.37 12.29 -5.61
N ALA A 210 2.41 13.02 -5.20
CA ALA A 210 2.49 13.62 -3.88
C ALA A 210 1.36 14.61 -3.62
N ASP A 211 1.03 15.46 -4.60
CA ASP A 211 -0.06 16.43 -4.50
C ASP A 211 -1.43 15.75 -4.42
N ALA A 212 -1.62 14.65 -5.15
CA ALA A 212 -2.84 13.85 -5.08
C ALA A 212 -2.99 13.18 -3.70
N LEU A 213 -1.91 12.62 -3.15
CA LEU A 213 -1.91 12.02 -1.81
C LEU A 213 -2.19 13.07 -0.73
N VAL A 214 -1.53 14.23 -0.77
CA VAL A 214 -1.78 15.32 0.20
C VAL A 214 -3.24 15.73 0.19
N ARG A 215 -3.87 15.88 -0.99
CA ARG A 215 -5.30 16.21 -1.07
C ARG A 215 -6.17 15.11 -0.45
N LYS A 216 -5.95 13.85 -0.83
CA LYS A 216 -6.74 12.70 -0.35
C LYS A 216 -6.62 12.52 1.16
N VAL A 217 -5.43 12.70 1.73
CA VAL A 217 -5.19 12.67 3.18
C VAL A 217 -5.94 13.79 3.89
N LYS A 218 -5.88 15.03 3.37
CA LYS A 218 -6.60 16.16 3.96
C LYS A 218 -8.11 16.01 3.87
N GLU A 219 -8.62 15.49 2.76
CA GLU A 219 -10.05 15.19 2.59
C GLU A 219 -10.51 14.14 3.60
N TRP A 220 -9.73 13.07 3.78
CA TRP A 220 -10.01 12.02 4.77
C TRP A 220 -10.02 12.57 6.20
N ASN A 221 -9.01 13.35 6.57
CA ASN A 221 -8.86 13.87 7.93
C ASN A 221 -9.86 15.01 8.25
N ALA A 222 -10.55 15.57 7.26
CA ALA A 222 -11.53 16.63 7.42
C ALA A 222 -12.99 16.13 7.42
N ALA A 223 -13.24 14.89 7.01
CA ALA A 223 -14.57 14.28 6.91
C ALA A 223 -15.04 13.74 8.26
#